data_511008d1b580683f16430eda412d9bea
#
_entry.id   511008d1b580683f16430eda412d9bea
#
_cell.length_a   1.000
_cell.length_b   1.000
_cell.length_c   1.000
_cell.angle_alpha   90.00
_cell.angle_beta   90.00
_cell.angle_gamma   90.00
#
_symmetry.space_group_name_H-M   'P 1'
#
loop_
_entity.id
_entity.type
_entity.pdbx_description
1 polymer ?
#
loop_
_entity_poly.entity_id
_entity_poly.type
_entity_poly.pdbx_seq_one_letter_code
_entity_poly.pdbx_strand_id
1 'polypeptide(L)' 'MKKLKCTRTKNEKYFTLGKEYEVGSIYKIKTERYLIRDNRDKSWDVTLGKLGVYQFELVEE' A
#
# COMPACT_ATOMS: atom_id res chain seq x y z
N MET A 1 -10.33 8.72 6.96
CA MET A 1 -9.96 7.34 6.55
C MET A 1 -8.55 7.32 6.03
N LYS A 2 -7.86 6.23 6.21
CA LYS A 2 -6.47 6.11 5.78
C LYS A 2 -6.40 5.41 4.43
N LYS A 3 -5.55 5.92 3.56
CA LYS A 3 -5.28 5.34 2.25
C LYS A 3 -3.77 5.32 2.01
N LEU A 4 -3.34 4.41 1.17
CA LEU A 4 -1.96 4.37 0.72
C LEU A 4 -1.89 4.75 -0.75
N LYS A 5 -1.08 5.75 -1.06
CA LYS A 5 -0.85 6.18 -2.43
C LYS A 5 0.40 5.51 -2.96
N CYS A 6 0.29 4.87 -4.11
CA CYS A 6 1.43 4.21 -4.73
C CYS A 6 2.38 5.26 -5.29
N THR A 7 3.61 5.28 -4.76
CA THR A 7 4.66 6.22 -5.20
C THR A 7 5.72 5.55 -6.06
N ARG A 8 5.77 4.22 -6.06
CA ARG A 8 6.66 3.46 -6.92
C ARG A 8 6.05 2.09 -7.19
N THR A 9 6.06 1.68 -8.43
CA THR A 9 5.53 0.37 -8.81
C THR A 9 6.41 -0.28 -9.87
N LYS A 10 6.65 -1.57 -9.71
CA LYS A 10 7.34 -2.39 -10.69
C LYS A 10 6.39 -2.81 -11.82
N ASN A 11 5.12 -2.99 -11.49
CA ASN A 11 4.15 -3.50 -12.43
C ASN A 11 2.77 -2.90 -12.13
N GLU A 12 2.30 -2.05 -13.02
CA GLU A 12 1.01 -1.37 -12.85
C GLU A 12 -0.20 -2.30 -12.96
N LYS A 13 0.03 -3.56 -13.31
CA LYS A 13 -1.01 -4.58 -13.25
C LYS A 13 -1.47 -4.79 -11.80
N TYR A 14 -0.54 -4.67 -10.87
CA TYR A 14 -0.84 -4.85 -9.44
C TYR A 14 -1.14 -3.53 -8.75
N PHE A 15 -0.29 -2.55 -8.91
CA PHE A 15 -0.47 -1.24 -8.30
C PHE A 15 -0.17 -0.16 -9.32
N THR A 16 -1.13 0.74 -9.51
CA THR A 16 -0.98 1.84 -10.46
C THR A 16 -0.32 3.03 -9.77
N LEU A 17 0.71 3.57 -10.40
CA LEU A 17 1.43 4.73 -9.89
C LEU A 17 0.48 5.91 -9.68
N GLY A 18 0.52 6.50 -8.49
CA GLY A 18 -0.33 7.65 -8.16
C GLY A 18 -1.72 7.31 -7.69
N LYS A 19 -2.12 6.04 -7.75
CA LYS A 19 -3.44 5.62 -7.30
C LYS A 19 -3.44 5.43 -5.79
N GLU A 20 -4.55 5.78 -5.16
CA GLU A 20 -4.77 5.58 -3.72
C GLU A 20 -5.53 4.28 -3.47
N TYR A 21 -5.09 3.54 -2.46
CA TYR A 21 -5.68 2.26 -2.08
C TYR A 21 -6.17 2.33 -0.65
N GLU A 22 -7.40 1.91 -0.42
CA GLU A 22 -7.97 1.93 0.93
C GLU A 22 -7.27 0.92 1.83
N VAL A 23 -7.00 1.36 3.07
CA VAL A 23 -6.40 0.49 4.08
C VAL A 23 -7.53 -0.28 4.75
N GLY A 24 -7.51 -1.61 4.60
CA GLY A 24 -8.50 -2.48 5.22
C GLY A 24 -8.22 -2.71 6.69
N SER A 25 -6.95 -2.89 7.06
CA SER A 25 -6.54 -3.11 8.43
C SER A 25 -5.15 -2.58 8.65
N ILE A 26 -4.87 -2.18 9.89
CA ILE A 26 -3.54 -1.77 10.32
C ILE A 26 -3.18 -2.63 11.51
N TYR A 27 -2.04 -3.30 11.46
CA TYR A 27 -1.56 -4.06 12.61
C TYR A 27 -0.06 -3.89 12.76
N LYS A 28 0.41 -4.05 14.00
CA LYS A 28 1.78 -3.80 14.37
C LYS A 28 2.32 -5.02 15.11
N ILE A 29 3.27 -5.70 14.49
CA ILE A 29 3.99 -6.81 15.13
C ILE A 29 5.37 -6.29 15.55
N LYS A 30 6.24 -6.03 14.61
CA LYS A 30 7.52 -5.35 14.82
C LYS A 30 7.49 -3.98 14.18
N THR A 31 6.89 -3.90 13.01
CA THR A 31 6.68 -2.67 12.27
C THR A 31 5.20 -2.55 11.94
N GLU A 32 4.75 -1.33 11.73
CA GLU A 32 3.37 -1.07 11.36
C GLU A 32 3.12 -1.58 9.94
N ARG A 33 2.13 -2.44 9.79
CA ARG A 33 1.76 -3.04 8.51
C ARG A 33 0.35 -2.64 8.12
N TYR A 34 0.18 -2.44 6.84
CA TYR A 34 -1.08 -2.03 6.26
C TYR A 34 -1.59 -3.09 5.31
N LEU A 35 -2.84 -3.51 5.49
CA LEU A 35 -3.47 -4.46 4.59
C LEU A 35 -4.24 -3.67 3.53
N ILE A 36 -3.85 -3.82 2.28
CA ILE A 36 -4.51 -3.18 1.16
C ILE A 36 -4.79 -4.21 0.07
N ARG A 37 -5.61 -3.84 -0.90
CA ARG A 37 -5.90 -4.70 -2.05
C ARG A 37 -5.34 -4.08 -3.31
N ASP A 38 -4.76 -4.94 -4.15
CA ASP A 38 -4.21 -4.50 -5.43
C ASP A 38 -5.31 -4.31 -6.49
N ASN A 39 -4.91 -4.02 -7.72
CA ASN A 39 -5.85 -3.81 -8.82
C ASN A 39 -6.67 -5.06 -9.18
N ARG A 40 -6.24 -6.23 -8.70
CA ARG A 40 -6.93 -7.50 -8.91
C ARG A 40 -7.73 -7.93 -7.69
N ASP A 41 -7.89 -7.02 -6.72
CA ASP A 41 -8.60 -7.29 -5.47
C ASP A 41 -7.94 -8.37 -4.60
N LYS A 42 -6.62 -8.50 -4.73
CA LYS A 42 -5.81 -9.41 -3.89
C LYS A 42 -5.22 -8.66 -2.72
N SER A 43 -5.23 -9.28 -1.55
CA SER A 43 -4.71 -8.67 -0.32
C SER A 43 -3.19 -8.68 -0.30
N TRP A 44 -2.62 -7.56 0.13
CA TRP A 44 -1.17 -7.40 0.30
C TRP A 44 -0.88 -6.77 1.65
N ASP A 45 0.16 -7.27 2.31
CA ASP A 45 0.70 -6.62 3.50
C ASP A 45 1.84 -5.72 3.08
N VAL A 46 1.72 -4.43 3.34
CA VAL A 46 2.74 -3.47 2.96
C VAL A 46 3.25 -2.72 4.18
N THR A 47 4.52 -2.36 4.15
CA THR A 47 5.19 -1.61 5.20
C THR A 47 5.69 -0.29 4.61
N LEU A 48 5.37 0.82 5.26
CA LEU A 48 5.84 2.12 4.82
C LEU A 48 7.33 2.29 5.13
N GLY A 49 8.00 3.06 4.30
CA GLY A 49 9.41 3.38 4.47
C GLY A 49 10.37 2.29 4.04
N LYS A 50 9.87 1.14 3.62
CA LYS A 50 10.71 0.07 3.12
C LYS A 50 11.02 0.31 1.66
N LEU A 51 12.30 0.36 1.33
CA LEU A 51 12.74 0.49 -0.06
C LEU A 51 12.50 -0.82 -0.79
N GLY A 52 11.79 -0.77 -1.89
CA GLY A 52 11.44 -1.94 -2.67
C GLY A 52 10.84 -1.55 -4.01
N VAL A 53 10.35 -2.54 -4.74
CA VAL A 53 9.75 -2.32 -6.06
C VAL A 53 8.36 -1.69 -5.97
N TYR A 54 7.71 -1.81 -4.83
CA TYR A 54 6.43 -1.15 -4.55
C TYR A 54 6.60 -0.28 -3.32
N GLN A 55 6.34 1.01 -3.47
CA GLN A 55 6.43 1.97 -2.37
C GLN A 55 5.13 2.75 -2.27
N PHE A 56 4.78 3.11 -1.04
CA PHE A 56 3.51 3.78 -0.75
C PHE A 56 3.74 4.93 0.21
N GLU A 57 2.83 5.90 0.15
CA GLU A 57 2.77 7.03 1.06
C GLU A 57 1.42 7.02 1.77
N LEU A 58 1.42 7.23 3.09
CA LEU A 58 0.19 7.28 3.85
C LEU A 58 -0.54 8.59 3.58
N VAL A 59 -1.79 8.48 3.20
CA VAL A 59 -2.68 9.63 2.99
C VAL A 59 -3.83 9.51 3.97
N GLU A 60 -4.02 10.54 4.78
CA GLU A 60 -5.16 10.63 5.69
C GLU A 60 -6.16 11.64 5.16
N GLU A 61 -7.40 11.21 5.10
CA GLU A 61 -8.52 12.07 4.72
C GLU A 61 -9.56 12.12 5.83
#